data_73ec3ac27d65f73f096d2b2bf91adc9f
#
_entry.id   73ec3ac27d65f73f096d2b2bf91adc9f
#
_cell.length_a   1.000
_cell.length_b   1.000
_cell.length_c   1.000
_cell.angle_alpha   90.00
_cell.angle_beta   90.00
_cell.angle_gamma   90.00
#
_symmetry.space_group_name_H-M   'P 1'
#
loop_
_entity.id
_entity.type
_entity.pdbx_description
1 polymer ?
#
loop_
_entity_poly.entity_id
_entity_poly.type
_entity_poly.pdbx_seq_one_letter_code
_entity_poly.pdbx_strand_id
1 'polypeptide(L)'
;MKVLIVDNELLLIKGLKYSLEQDNYEVDSALDGNEALRKITLVEYDMIILDLILPDMDGLEVCQKIREKSNVPILILTAKDEDMNKILGLEYGADDYMTKPFNILELKARMKAILRRTKMGSQRANEQTIAVDDFIINALGRKVSVHGQEINLTAKEFDLLLLLATNPGKVFSREELLEVIWGYEYFGDLRTVDVHVRRLREKIESKTDNYEYILTKWGVGYYFRNRR
;
A
#
# COMPACT_ATOMS: atom_id res chain seq x y z
N MET A 1 13.97 -5.90 -10.26
CA MET A 1 12.92 -5.02 -9.74
C MET A 1 13.48 -3.63 -9.66
N LYS A 2 12.70 -2.65 -10.16
CA LYS A 2 13.15 -1.27 -10.28
C LYS A 2 12.49 -0.39 -9.21
N VAL A 3 13.31 0.32 -8.43
CA VAL A 3 12.88 1.17 -7.31
C VAL A 3 13.24 2.62 -7.61
N LEU A 4 12.29 3.55 -7.43
CA LEU A 4 12.54 4.98 -7.47
C LEU A 4 12.69 5.51 -6.04
N ILE A 5 13.77 6.21 -5.75
CA ILE A 5 13.98 6.94 -4.50
C ILE A 5 13.77 8.43 -4.79
N VAL A 6 12.84 9.06 -4.07
CA VAL A 6 12.53 10.49 -4.17
C VAL A 6 12.89 11.15 -2.84
N ASP A 7 13.99 11.87 -2.83
CA ASP A 7 14.52 12.52 -1.62
C ASP A 7 15.51 13.62 -2.03
N ASN A 8 15.59 14.71 -1.29
CA ASN A 8 16.53 15.80 -1.60
C ASN A 8 17.91 15.62 -0.94
N GLU A 9 18.06 14.60 -0.09
CA GLU A 9 19.31 14.29 0.60
C GLU A 9 20.22 13.36 -0.22
N LEU A 10 21.14 13.90 -0.98
CA LEU A 10 22.07 13.14 -1.84
C LEU A 10 22.82 12.01 -1.12
N LEU A 11 23.22 12.23 0.14
CA LEU A 11 23.96 11.23 0.92
C LEU A 11 23.07 10.06 1.29
N LEU A 12 21.83 10.33 1.66
CA LEU A 12 20.83 9.30 1.94
C LEU A 12 20.52 8.48 0.68
N ILE A 13 20.28 9.14 -0.45
CA ILE A 13 20.06 8.47 -1.74
C ILE A 13 21.24 7.55 -2.09
N LYS A 14 22.47 8.03 -1.98
CA LYS A 14 23.66 7.21 -2.27
C LYS A 14 23.76 5.99 -1.36
N GLY A 15 23.51 6.16 -0.06
CA GLY A 15 23.51 5.07 0.91
C GLY A 15 22.41 4.02 0.64
N LEU A 16 21.19 4.48 0.38
CA LEU A 16 20.08 3.60 0.02
C LEU A 16 20.33 2.88 -1.30
N LYS A 17 20.74 3.61 -2.33
CA LYS A 17 21.07 3.05 -3.64
C LYS A 17 22.09 1.93 -3.52
N TYR A 18 23.24 2.22 -2.90
CA TYR A 18 24.28 1.21 -2.68
C TYR A 18 23.71 -0.02 -1.95
N SER A 19 22.96 0.18 -0.87
CA SER A 19 22.43 -0.92 -0.07
C SER A 19 21.38 -1.76 -0.82
N LEU A 20 20.52 -1.13 -1.63
CA LEU A 20 19.47 -1.84 -2.39
C LEU A 20 20.05 -2.55 -3.62
N GLU A 21 21.07 -1.99 -4.27
CA GLU A 21 21.77 -2.63 -5.38
C GLU A 21 22.48 -3.93 -4.94
N GLN A 22 22.94 -4.02 -3.69
CA GLN A 22 23.48 -5.28 -3.12
C GLN A 22 22.39 -6.38 -3.04
N ASP A 23 21.12 -6.02 -2.95
CA ASP A 23 20.00 -6.96 -2.97
C ASP A 23 19.40 -7.15 -4.38
N ASN A 24 20.16 -6.79 -5.43
CA ASN A 24 19.78 -6.89 -6.85
C ASN A 24 18.54 -6.07 -7.25
N TYR A 25 18.29 -4.92 -6.60
CA TYR A 25 17.35 -3.92 -7.10
C TYR A 25 18.05 -3.02 -8.12
N GLU A 26 17.33 -2.64 -9.16
CA GLU A 26 17.70 -1.53 -10.02
C GLU A 26 17.17 -0.25 -9.39
N VAL A 27 18.04 0.70 -9.08
CA VAL A 27 17.66 1.89 -8.31
C VAL A 27 17.86 3.15 -9.13
N ASP A 28 16.78 3.89 -9.33
CA ASP A 28 16.75 5.24 -9.84
C ASP A 28 16.45 6.24 -8.72
N SER A 29 16.73 7.52 -8.93
CA SER A 29 16.49 8.56 -7.93
C SER A 29 15.96 9.85 -8.55
N ALA A 30 15.21 10.61 -7.78
CA ALA A 30 14.78 11.96 -8.08
C ALA A 30 15.03 12.86 -6.86
N LEU A 31 15.45 14.11 -7.11
CA LEU A 31 15.80 15.06 -6.05
C LEU A 31 14.62 15.97 -5.66
N ASP A 32 13.57 15.95 -6.45
CA ASP A 32 12.38 16.77 -6.27
C ASP A 32 11.12 16.06 -6.81
N GLY A 33 9.97 16.61 -6.49
CA GLY A 33 8.68 16.03 -6.87
C GLY A 33 8.40 16.10 -8.37
N ASN A 34 8.80 17.18 -9.04
CA ASN A 34 8.61 17.33 -10.48
C ASN A 34 9.46 16.31 -11.26
N GLU A 35 10.71 16.09 -10.86
CA GLU A 35 11.54 15.06 -11.45
C GLU A 35 10.94 13.67 -11.25
N ALA A 36 10.45 13.38 -10.03
CA ALA A 36 9.81 12.11 -9.71
C ALA A 36 8.58 11.87 -10.61
N LEU A 37 7.67 12.83 -10.69
CA LEU A 37 6.46 12.72 -11.52
C LEU A 37 6.78 12.54 -13.02
N ARG A 38 7.80 13.24 -13.52
CA ARG A 38 8.27 13.07 -14.89
C ARG A 38 8.81 11.66 -15.13
N LYS A 39 9.65 11.12 -14.22
CA LYS A 39 10.23 9.79 -14.34
C LYS A 39 9.16 8.70 -14.35
N ILE A 40 8.17 8.81 -13.50
CA ILE A 40 7.06 7.84 -13.39
C ILE A 40 6.21 7.78 -14.68
N THR A 41 6.15 8.88 -15.45
CA THR A 41 5.45 8.85 -16.75
C THR A 41 6.24 8.15 -17.85
N LEU A 42 7.57 8.04 -17.70
CA LEU A 42 8.47 7.48 -18.71
C LEU A 42 8.91 6.05 -18.40
N VAL A 43 8.89 5.66 -17.13
CA VAL A 43 9.45 4.40 -16.63
C VAL A 43 8.48 3.77 -15.65
N GLU A 44 8.25 2.46 -15.81
CA GLU A 44 7.53 1.66 -14.84
C GLU A 44 8.46 1.27 -13.68
N TYR A 45 8.04 1.57 -12.47
CA TYR A 45 8.72 1.17 -11.24
C TYR A 45 7.91 0.12 -10.49
N ASP A 46 8.61 -0.81 -9.86
CA ASP A 46 8.00 -1.82 -8.98
C ASP A 46 7.66 -1.24 -7.59
N MET A 47 8.35 -0.16 -7.19
CA MET A 47 8.16 0.50 -5.91
C MET A 47 8.74 1.92 -5.91
N ILE A 48 8.15 2.80 -5.11
CA ILE A 48 8.65 4.16 -4.85
C ILE A 48 8.92 4.32 -3.36
N ILE A 49 10.08 4.88 -3.02
CA ILE A 49 10.41 5.38 -1.69
C ILE A 49 10.34 6.91 -1.79
N LEU A 50 9.50 7.55 -0.98
CA LEU A 50 9.15 8.95 -1.13
C LEU A 50 9.34 9.72 0.17
N ASP A 51 10.19 10.75 0.16
CA ASP A 51 10.19 11.74 1.24
C ASP A 51 9.03 12.72 1.08
N LEU A 52 8.47 13.16 2.20
CA LEU A 52 7.44 14.21 2.22
C LEU A 52 8.01 15.62 2.14
N ILE A 53 9.27 15.80 2.54
CA ILE A 53 9.93 17.11 2.55
C ILE A 53 10.78 17.25 1.29
N LEU A 54 10.17 17.75 0.22
CA LEU A 54 10.83 18.03 -1.04
C LEU A 54 10.97 19.54 -1.28
N PRO A 55 11.94 19.97 -2.09
CA PRO A 55 12.24 21.40 -2.26
C PRO A 55 11.20 22.16 -3.09
N ASP A 56 10.43 21.48 -3.91
CA ASP A 56 9.54 22.08 -4.92
C ASP A 56 8.05 21.90 -4.63
N MET A 57 7.65 20.80 -3.96
CA MET A 57 6.27 20.53 -3.58
C MET A 57 6.17 19.59 -2.38
N ASP A 58 5.01 19.51 -1.74
CA ASP A 58 4.78 18.55 -0.66
C ASP A 58 4.76 17.11 -1.21
N GLY A 59 5.49 16.20 -0.56
CA GLY A 59 5.51 14.80 -0.98
C GLY A 59 4.14 14.11 -0.91
N LEU A 60 3.22 14.59 -0.07
CA LEU A 60 1.82 14.13 -0.07
C LEU A 60 1.12 14.45 -1.40
N GLU A 61 1.38 15.63 -1.96
CA GLU A 61 0.87 16.01 -3.28
C GLU A 61 1.47 15.13 -4.37
N VAL A 62 2.77 14.81 -4.28
CA VAL A 62 3.43 13.86 -5.18
C VAL A 62 2.75 12.49 -5.08
N CYS A 63 2.51 11.98 -3.87
CA CYS A 63 1.83 10.71 -3.64
C CYS A 63 0.44 10.69 -4.29
N GLN A 64 -0.36 11.72 -4.09
CA GLN A 64 -1.69 11.84 -4.67
C GLN A 64 -1.65 11.84 -6.21
N LYS A 65 -0.77 12.65 -6.82
CA LYS A 65 -0.61 12.70 -8.29
C LYS A 65 -0.16 11.37 -8.88
N ILE A 66 0.65 10.60 -8.15
CA ILE A 66 1.01 9.24 -8.57
C ILE A 66 -0.22 8.35 -8.55
N ARG A 67 -1.04 8.42 -7.50
CA ARG A 67 -2.24 7.59 -7.32
C ARG A 67 -3.33 7.85 -8.35
N GLU A 68 -3.39 9.04 -8.93
CA GLU A 68 -4.29 9.33 -10.04
C GLU A 68 -4.01 8.45 -11.28
N LYS A 69 -2.78 7.96 -11.44
CA LYS A 69 -2.31 7.27 -12.64
C LYS A 69 -1.78 5.86 -12.39
N SER A 70 -1.39 5.53 -11.17
CA SER A 70 -0.67 4.29 -10.86
C SER A 70 -0.96 3.77 -9.46
N ASN A 71 -1.04 2.45 -9.35
CA ASN A 71 -1.11 1.72 -8.08
C ASN A 71 0.26 1.17 -7.64
N VAL A 72 1.36 1.70 -8.18
CA VAL A 72 2.71 1.32 -7.77
C VAL A 72 2.86 1.45 -6.25
N PRO A 73 3.43 0.47 -5.55
CA PRO A 73 3.64 0.56 -4.12
C PRO A 73 4.48 1.78 -3.74
N ILE A 74 4.02 2.54 -2.73
CA ILE A 74 4.71 3.73 -2.19
C ILE A 74 5.00 3.50 -0.71
N LEU A 75 6.28 3.56 -0.34
CA LEU A 75 6.75 3.65 1.03
C LEU A 75 7.19 5.09 1.32
N ILE A 76 6.51 5.74 2.24
CA ILE A 76 6.91 7.08 2.69
C ILE A 76 8.08 6.95 3.68
N LEU A 77 9.09 7.81 3.51
CA LEU A 77 10.26 7.90 4.35
C LEU A 77 10.49 9.37 4.73
N THR A 78 10.11 9.79 5.94
CA THR A 78 10.06 11.20 6.30
C THR A 78 10.58 11.49 7.70
N ALA A 79 11.14 12.71 7.90
CA ALA A 79 11.50 13.23 9.23
C ALA A 79 10.31 13.78 10.01
N LYS A 80 9.14 13.94 9.38
CA LYS A 80 7.92 14.42 10.04
C LYS A 80 7.37 13.36 10.98
N ASP A 81 7.54 13.55 12.26
CA ASP A 81 7.16 12.59 13.33
C ASP A 81 5.77 12.85 13.94
N GLU A 82 5.00 13.80 13.42
CA GLU A 82 3.64 14.04 13.86
C GLU A 82 2.73 12.90 13.40
N ASP A 83 1.99 12.29 14.32
CA ASP A 83 1.03 11.20 14.04
C ASP A 83 0.04 11.58 12.92
N MET A 84 -0.29 12.87 12.83
CA MET A 84 -1.15 13.40 11.77
C MET A 84 -0.53 13.20 10.38
N ASN A 85 0.78 13.42 10.20
CA ASN A 85 1.44 13.24 8.90
C ASN A 85 1.56 11.77 8.49
N LYS A 86 1.67 10.86 9.44
CA LYS A 86 1.65 9.40 9.20
C LYS A 86 0.28 8.97 8.68
N ILE A 87 -0.79 9.42 9.33
CA ILE A 87 -2.17 9.14 8.93
C ILE A 87 -2.45 9.75 7.56
N LEU A 88 -2.10 11.03 7.35
CA LEU A 88 -2.27 11.70 6.06
C LEU A 88 -1.52 11.00 4.93
N GLY A 89 -0.26 10.59 5.13
CA GLY A 89 0.49 9.84 4.12
C GLY A 89 -0.24 8.58 3.67
N LEU A 90 -0.78 7.81 4.60
CA LEU A 90 -1.59 6.64 4.31
C LEU A 90 -2.92 7.03 3.65
N GLU A 91 -3.59 8.08 4.08
CA GLU A 91 -4.83 8.59 3.48
C GLU A 91 -4.61 9.10 2.04
N TYR A 92 -3.45 9.66 1.71
CA TYR A 92 -3.09 10.07 0.34
C TYR A 92 -2.62 8.92 -0.55
N GLY A 93 -2.56 7.70 -0.04
CA GLY A 93 -2.34 6.55 -0.90
C GLY A 93 -1.07 5.76 -0.68
N ALA A 94 -0.25 6.11 0.27
CA ALA A 94 0.91 5.30 0.61
C ALA A 94 0.49 3.90 1.11
N ASP A 95 1.33 2.90 0.85
CA ASP A 95 1.13 1.53 1.31
C ASP A 95 1.71 1.31 2.71
N ASP A 96 2.74 2.10 3.05
CA ASP A 96 3.39 2.08 4.35
C ASP A 96 4.19 3.38 4.55
N TYR A 97 4.64 3.63 5.78
CA TYR A 97 5.50 4.77 6.12
C TYR A 97 6.59 4.37 7.12
N MET A 98 7.67 5.15 7.13
CA MET A 98 8.80 5.02 8.05
C MET A 98 9.33 6.39 8.43
N THR A 99 9.73 6.58 9.70
CA THR A 99 10.32 7.85 10.17
C THR A 99 11.84 7.82 10.05
N LYS A 100 12.44 8.97 9.70
CA LYS A 100 13.87 9.22 9.83
C LYS A 100 14.21 9.67 11.26
N PRO A 101 15.30 9.16 11.88
CA PRO A 101 16.25 8.18 11.36
C PRO A 101 15.68 6.75 11.40
N PHE A 102 16.07 5.93 10.43
CA PHE A 102 15.57 4.55 10.29
C PHE A 102 16.70 3.52 10.21
N ASN A 103 16.35 2.27 10.46
CA ASN A 103 17.23 1.14 10.23
C ASN A 103 17.07 0.63 8.79
N ILE A 104 18.19 0.51 8.06
CA ILE A 104 18.18 0.01 6.69
C ILE A 104 17.65 -1.41 6.56
N LEU A 105 17.84 -2.27 7.56
CA LEU A 105 17.32 -3.63 7.56
C LEU A 105 15.78 -3.63 7.70
N GLU A 106 15.24 -2.71 8.52
CA GLU A 106 13.80 -2.50 8.64
C GLU A 106 13.20 -2.02 7.32
N LEU A 107 13.82 -1.01 6.67
CA LEU A 107 13.42 -0.54 5.36
C LEU A 107 13.34 -1.70 4.35
N LYS A 108 14.39 -2.51 4.27
CA LYS A 108 14.45 -3.67 3.37
C LYS A 108 13.38 -4.72 3.71
N ALA A 109 13.11 -4.96 4.98
CA ALA A 109 12.06 -5.90 5.42
C ALA A 109 10.68 -5.41 4.97
N ARG A 110 10.36 -4.12 5.16
CA ARG A 110 9.12 -3.50 4.71
C ARG A 110 8.97 -3.53 3.18
N MET A 111 10.01 -3.16 2.44
CA MET A 111 10.05 -3.26 0.99
C MET A 111 9.77 -4.69 0.51
N LYS A 112 10.46 -5.69 1.09
CA LYS A 112 10.25 -7.11 0.75
C LYS A 112 8.82 -7.56 1.07
N ALA A 113 8.25 -7.13 2.19
CA ALA A 113 6.86 -7.45 2.55
C ALA A 113 5.86 -6.88 1.55
N ILE A 114 6.06 -5.65 1.09
CA ILE A 114 5.23 -5.01 0.07
C ILE A 114 5.38 -5.73 -1.28
N LEU A 115 6.62 -5.93 -1.75
CA LEU A 115 6.93 -6.50 -3.07
C LEU A 115 6.66 -8.00 -3.20
N ARG A 116 6.76 -8.78 -2.12
CA ARG A 116 6.48 -10.22 -2.12
C ARG A 116 5.04 -10.49 -2.56
N ARG A 117 4.11 -9.66 -2.17
CA ARG A 117 2.68 -9.84 -2.43
C ARG A 117 2.30 -9.49 -3.86
N THR A 118 2.97 -8.52 -4.47
CA THR A 118 2.81 -8.26 -5.91
C THR A 118 3.25 -9.46 -6.76
N LYS A 119 4.22 -10.27 -6.28
CA LYS A 119 4.70 -11.49 -6.98
C LYS A 119 3.96 -12.77 -6.59
N MET A 120 3.51 -12.94 -5.36
CA MET A 120 2.83 -14.18 -4.93
C MET A 120 1.44 -14.35 -5.55
N GLY A 121 0.83 -13.28 -6.05
CA GLY A 121 -0.34 -13.36 -6.93
C GLY A 121 -0.08 -14.18 -8.21
N SER A 122 1.17 -14.30 -8.63
CA SER A 122 1.54 -15.00 -9.89
C SER A 122 1.84 -16.49 -9.72
N GLN A 123 2.10 -17.03 -8.54
CA GLN A 123 2.61 -18.40 -8.39
C GLN A 123 1.67 -19.42 -7.73
N ARG A 124 0.53 -19.03 -7.15
CA ARG A 124 -0.40 -19.95 -6.46
C ARG A 124 -1.83 -19.97 -6.98
N ALA A 125 -2.10 -19.38 -8.08
CA ALA A 125 -3.47 -19.28 -8.57
C ALA A 125 -3.67 -20.14 -9.80
N ASN A 126 -4.06 -21.37 -9.62
CA ASN A 126 -5.07 -21.96 -10.49
C ASN A 126 -6.31 -21.05 -10.37
N GLU A 127 -6.73 -20.48 -11.49
CA GLU A 127 -8.02 -19.86 -11.81
C GLU A 127 -9.03 -19.72 -10.66
N GLN A 128 -8.75 -18.87 -9.68
CA GLN A 128 -9.76 -18.56 -8.66
C GLN A 128 -10.26 -17.13 -8.85
N THR A 129 -11.23 -17.03 -9.73
CA THR A 129 -12.17 -15.91 -9.69
C THR A 129 -13.10 -16.18 -8.52
N ILE A 130 -13.03 -15.36 -7.48
CA ILE A 130 -13.90 -15.40 -6.32
C ILE A 130 -15.07 -14.49 -6.62
N ALA A 131 -16.24 -15.08 -6.83
CA ALA A 131 -17.49 -14.32 -6.92
C ALA A 131 -18.14 -14.32 -5.53
N VAL A 132 -18.31 -13.13 -4.95
CA VAL A 132 -19.00 -12.94 -3.67
C VAL A 132 -20.01 -11.83 -3.88
N ASP A 133 -21.29 -12.18 -3.92
CA ASP A 133 -22.36 -11.25 -4.25
C ASP A 133 -22.09 -10.50 -5.56
N ASP A 134 -21.97 -9.16 -5.50
CA ASP A 134 -21.69 -8.31 -6.66
C ASP A 134 -20.19 -8.14 -6.94
N PHE A 135 -19.33 -8.80 -6.16
CA PHE A 135 -17.88 -8.79 -6.34
C PHE A 135 -17.40 -9.91 -7.24
N ILE A 136 -16.51 -9.56 -8.14
CA ILE A 136 -15.67 -10.51 -8.87
C ILE A 136 -14.22 -10.14 -8.54
N ILE A 137 -13.54 -11.02 -7.81
CA ILE A 137 -12.14 -10.84 -7.42
C ILE A 137 -11.29 -11.83 -8.22
N ASN A 138 -10.49 -11.33 -9.13
CA ASN A 138 -9.46 -12.12 -9.82
C ASN A 138 -8.17 -12.06 -9.00
N ALA A 139 -7.91 -13.12 -8.23
CA ALA A 139 -6.76 -13.17 -7.35
C ALA A 139 -5.43 -13.16 -8.12
N LEU A 140 -5.37 -13.77 -9.32
CA LEU A 140 -4.20 -13.79 -10.22
C LEU A 140 -3.89 -12.43 -10.81
N GLY A 141 -4.89 -11.85 -11.45
CA GLY A 141 -4.76 -10.55 -12.11
C GLY A 141 -4.76 -9.39 -11.13
N ARG A 142 -4.98 -9.65 -9.82
CA ARG A 142 -5.18 -8.61 -8.79
C ARG A 142 -6.21 -7.56 -9.19
N LYS A 143 -7.27 -8.03 -9.83
CA LYS A 143 -8.37 -7.19 -10.33
C LYS A 143 -9.63 -7.43 -9.53
N VAL A 144 -10.36 -6.36 -9.28
CA VAL A 144 -11.64 -6.39 -8.58
C VAL A 144 -12.67 -5.66 -9.44
N SER A 145 -13.83 -6.23 -9.60
CA SER A 145 -14.99 -5.52 -10.12
C SER A 145 -16.16 -5.61 -9.12
N VAL A 146 -16.91 -4.52 -9.02
CA VAL A 146 -18.11 -4.40 -8.19
C VAL A 146 -19.23 -3.92 -9.09
N HIS A 147 -20.37 -4.61 -9.11
CA HIS A 147 -21.48 -4.34 -10.03
C HIS A 147 -21.06 -4.25 -11.50
N GLY A 148 -20.02 -5.03 -11.90
CA GLY A 148 -19.49 -5.04 -13.25
C GLY A 148 -18.51 -3.90 -13.59
N GLN A 149 -18.21 -3.00 -12.66
CA GLN A 149 -17.22 -1.94 -12.83
C GLN A 149 -15.89 -2.33 -12.20
N GLU A 150 -14.79 -2.17 -12.95
CA GLU A 150 -13.44 -2.45 -12.43
C GLU A 150 -13.04 -1.35 -11.43
N ILE A 151 -12.57 -1.78 -10.25
CA ILE A 151 -12.15 -0.90 -9.16
C ILE A 151 -10.63 -0.95 -9.02
N ASN A 152 -10.00 0.21 -9.03
CA ASN A 152 -8.57 0.35 -8.84
C ASN A 152 -8.21 0.33 -7.36
N LEU A 153 -7.59 -0.76 -6.91
CA LEU A 153 -7.10 -0.93 -5.55
C LEU A 153 -5.57 -0.87 -5.51
N THR A 154 -5.00 -0.27 -4.46
CA THR A 154 -3.57 -0.40 -4.17
C THR A 154 -3.26 -1.85 -3.77
N ALA A 155 -1.97 -2.20 -3.71
CA ALA A 155 -1.55 -3.55 -3.36
C ALA A 155 -2.10 -3.97 -1.98
N LYS A 156 -2.06 -3.08 -0.99
CA LYS A 156 -2.54 -3.36 0.38
C LYS A 156 -4.05 -3.43 0.48
N GLU A 157 -4.76 -2.55 -0.22
CA GLU A 157 -6.23 -2.60 -0.28
C GLU A 157 -6.73 -3.89 -0.92
N PHE A 158 -6.06 -4.35 -1.99
CA PHE A 158 -6.39 -5.62 -2.63
C PHE A 158 -6.14 -6.80 -1.69
N ASP A 159 -4.97 -6.86 -1.02
CA ASP A 159 -4.63 -7.94 -0.10
C ASP A 159 -5.61 -8.00 1.08
N LEU A 160 -6.00 -6.83 1.61
CA LEU A 160 -6.98 -6.72 2.68
C LEU A 160 -8.35 -7.23 2.23
N LEU A 161 -8.83 -6.80 1.07
CA LEU A 161 -10.09 -7.27 0.51
C LEU A 161 -10.06 -8.79 0.27
N LEU A 162 -9.00 -9.30 -0.35
CA LEU A 162 -8.86 -10.72 -0.64
C LEU A 162 -8.89 -11.56 0.63
N LEU A 163 -8.14 -11.15 1.67
CA LEU A 163 -8.11 -11.86 2.96
C LEU A 163 -9.50 -11.91 3.60
N LEU A 164 -10.19 -10.77 3.65
CA LEU A 164 -11.52 -10.68 4.27
C LEU A 164 -12.58 -11.45 3.45
N ALA A 165 -12.61 -11.26 2.13
CA ALA A 165 -13.60 -11.88 1.25
C ALA A 165 -13.44 -13.41 1.12
N THR A 166 -12.22 -13.94 1.29
CA THR A 166 -11.97 -15.39 1.33
C THR A 166 -12.32 -16.04 2.66
N ASN A 167 -12.60 -15.21 3.69
CA ASN A 167 -12.97 -15.68 5.03
C ASN A 167 -14.25 -14.98 5.53
N PRO A 168 -15.38 -15.11 4.82
CA PRO A 168 -16.61 -14.39 5.18
C PRO A 168 -17.08 -14.77 6.59
N GLY A 169 -17.49 -13.77 7.37
CA GLY A 169 -17.95 -13.91 8.75
C GLY A 169 -16.84 -14.07 9.79
N LYS A 170 -15.62 -14.38 9.39
CA LYS A 170 -14.48 -14.42 10.32
C LYS A 170 -14.06 -13.00 10.68
N VAL A 171 -14.09 -12.68 11.97
CA VAL A 171 -13.56 -11.41 12.49
C VAL A 171 -12.04 -11.53 12.64
N PHE A 172 -11.33 -10.58 12.05
CA PHE A 172 -9.88 -10.42 12.22
C PHE A 172 -9.63 -9.21 13.12
N SER A 173 -8.75 -9.37 14.11
CA SER A 173 -8.30 -8.23 14.90
C SER A 173 -7.41 -7.30 14.06
N ARG A 174 -7.18 -6.09 14.56
CA ARG A 174 -6.26 -5.16 13.89
C ARG A 174 -4.83 -5.69 13.87
N GLU A 175 -4.42 -6.34 14.95
CA GLU A 175 -3.13 -7.00 15.10
C GLU A 175 -2.98 -8.12 14.07
N GLU A 176 -3.98 -9.03 13.96
CA GLU A 176 -3.98 -10.11 12.97
C GLU A 176 -3.91 -9.56 11.53
N LEU A 177 -4.70 -8.52 11.22
CA LEU A 177 -4.65 -7.88 9.91
C LEU A 177 -3.29 -7.24 9.63
N LEU A 178 -2.72 -6.55 10.61
CA LEU A 178 -1.41 -5.93 10.49
C LEU A 178 -0.34 -6.98 10.21
N GLU A 179 -0.33 -8.06 11.01
CA GLU A 179 0.61 -9.16 10.87
C GLU A 179 0.47 -9.87 9.52
N VAL A 180 -0.74 -10.24 9.12
CA VAL A 180 -0.98 -10.94 7.86
C VAL A 180 -0.73 -10.05 6.66
N ILE A 181 -1.13 -8.76 6.67
CA ILE A 181 -1.02 -7.85 5.54
C ILE A 181 0.30 -7.07 5.49
N TRP A 182 0.95 -6.77 6.59
CA TRP A 182 2.24 -6.05 6.64
C TRP A 182 3.41 -6.93 7.04
N GLY A 183 3.17 -8.02 7.77
CA GLY A 183 4.18 -9.02 8.16
C GLY A 183 4.48 -9.00 9.65
N TYR A 184 5.04 -10.10 10.17
CA TYR A 184 5.36 -10.28 11.59
C TYR A 184 6.38 -9.27 12.15
N GLU A 185 7.26 -8.75 11.30
CA GLU A 185 8.28 -7.77 11.69
C GLU A 185 7.80 -6.31 11.53
N TYR A 186 6.49 -6.12 11.36
CA TYR A 186 5.93 -4.78 11.22
C TYR A 186 5.71 -4.13 12.59
N PHE A 187 6.50 -3.14 12.92
CA PHE A 187 6.41 -2.34 14.15
C PHE A 187 5.58 -1.05 13.99
N GLY A 188 4.65 -1.02 13.02
CA GLY A 188 3.81 0.14 12.75
C GLY A 188 2.56 0.22 13.64
N ASP A 189 1.86 1.37 13.54
CA ASP A 189 0.64 1.64 14.28
C ASP A 189 -0.55 0.81 13.74
N LEU A 190 -1.39 0.31 14.63
CA LEU A 190 -2.66 -0.37 14.31
C LEU A 190 -3.62 0.52 13.49
N ARG A 191 -3.51 1.84 13.61
CA ARG A 191 -4.24 2.82 12.80
C ARG A 191 -4.00 2.66 11.30
N THR A 192 -2.84 2.08 10.90
CA THR A 192 -2.56 1.73 9.50
C THR A 192 -3.66 0.85 8.92
N VAL A 193 -4.16 -0.11 9.69
CA VAL A 193 -5.27 -0.98 9.27
C VAL A 193 -6.54 -0.17 9.07
N ASP A 194 -6.88 0.70 10.04
CA ASP A 194 -8.11 1.50 9.98
C ASP A 194 -8.15 2.42 8.76
N VAL A 195 -7.02 3.06 8.43
CA VAL A 195 -6.90 3.91 7.24
C VAL A 195 -7.11 3.10 5.95
N HIS A 196 -6.49 1.92 5.83
CA HIS A 196 -6.66 1.09 4.63
C HIS A 196 -8.07 0.50 4.52
N VAL A 197 -8.69 0.11 5.64
CA VAL A 197 -10.11 -0.31 5.66
C VAL A 197 -11.02 0.84 5.21
N ARG A 198 -10.81 2.06 5.72
CA ARG A 198 -11.57 3.24 5.32
C ARG A 198 -11.46 3.49 3.81
N ARG A 199 -10.25 3.55 3.28
CA ARG A 199 -10.01 3.77 1.85
C ARG A 199 -10.59 2.67 0.97
N LEU A 200 -10.46 1.42 1.41
CA LEU A 200 -11.06 0.30 0.71
C LEU A 200 -12.59 0.45 0.66
N ARG A 201 -13.23 0.79 1.80
CA ARG A 201 -14.68 1.07 1.84
C ARG A 201 -15.09 2.19 0.89
N GLU A 202 -14.37 3.32 0.89
CA GLU A 202 -14.63 4.45 -0.02
C GLU A 202 -14.65 4.04 -1.48
N LYS A 203 -13.91 2.99 -1.86
CA LYS A 203 -13.83 2.48 -3.23
C LYS A 203 -14.87 1.42 -3.58
N ILE A 204 -15.28 0.60 -2.60
CA ILE A 204 -16.13 -0.58 -2.86
C ILE A 204 -17.57 -0.47 -2.33
N GLU A 205 -17.81 0.45 -1.38
CA GLU A 205 -19.13 0.61 -0.76
C GLU A 205 -19.90 1.72 -1.47
N SER A 206 -21.19 1.50 -1.71
CA SER A 206 -22.05 2.50 -2.37
C SER A 206 -22.49 3.63 -1.44
N LYS A 207 -22.37 3.46 -0.12
CA LYS A 207 -22.77 4.45 0.90
C LYS A 207 -21.78 4.47 2.06
N THR A 208 -21.43 5.67 2.51
CA THR A 208 -20.48 5.87 3.62
C THR A 208 -21.06 5.59 5.01
N ASP A 209 -22.38 5.63 5.16
CA ASP A 209 -23.05 5.54 6.47
C ASP A 209 -23.59 4.14 6.79
N ASN A 210 -23.61 3.24 5.81
CA ASN A 210 -24.08 1.87 5.98
C ASN A 210 -23.24 0.92 5.14
N TYR A 211 -22.13 0.44 5.70
CA TYR A 211 -21.25 -0.50 5.03
C TYR A 211 -21.91 -1.84 4.83
N GLU A 212 -21.88 -2.34 3.60
CA GLU A 212 -22.54 -3.59 3.21
C GLU A 212 -21.59 -4.79 3.20
N TYR A 213 -20.32 -4.59 2.89
CA TYR A 213 -19.36 -5.66 2.63
C TYR A 213 -18.34 -5.83 3.75
N ILE A 214 -17.62 -4.76 4.11
CA ILE A 214 -16.62 -4.80 5.18
C ILE A 214 -17.24 -4.21 6.44
N LEU A 215 -17.53 -5.05 7.41
CA LEU A 215 -18.20 -4.68 8.64
C LEU A 215 -17.22 -4.54 9.80
N THR A 216 -17.56 -3.68 10.76
CA THR A 216 -16.79 -3.49 11.98
C THR A 216 -17.38 -4.30 13.13
N LYS A 217 -16.56 -5.10 13.79
CA LYS A 217 -16.88 -5.65 15.10
C LYS A 217 -16.25 -4.73 16.15
N TRP A 218 -17.06 -3.90 16.77
CA TRP A 218 -16.59 -2.88 17.73
C TRP A 218 -15.76 -3.50 18.84
N GLY A 219 -14.61 -2.87 19.13
CA GLY A 219 -13.65 -3.34 20.14
C GLY A 219 -12.82 -4.56 19.72
N VAL A 220 -13.07 -5.16 18.53
CA VAL A 220 -12.34 -6.35 18.04
C VAL A 220 -11.62 -6.05 16.74
N GLY A 221 -12.33 -5.78 15.63
CA GLY A 221 -11.69 -5.62 14.35
C GLY A 221 -12.68 -5.59 13.18
N TYR A 222 -12.32 -6.22 12.07
CA TYR A 222 -13.04 -6.16 10.81
C TYR A 222 -13.33 -7.54 10.25
N TYR A 223 -14.44 -7.65 9.48
CA TYR A 223 -14.82 -8.89 8.81
C TYR A 223 -15.60 -8.60 7.52
N PHE A 224 -15.55 -9.53 6.57
CA PHE A 224 -16.42 -9.50 5.41
C PHE A 224 -17.78 -10.12 5.80
N ARG A 225 -18.88 -9.54 5.31
CA ARG A 225 -20.22 -10.08 5.61
C ARG A 225 -20.34 -11.54 5.20
N ASN A 226 -21.18 -12.31 5.87
CA ASN A 226 -21.54 -13.65 5.42
C ASN A 226 -22.33 -13.57 4.10
N ARG A 227 -22.17 -14.57 3.25
CA ARG A 227 -23.05 -14.75 2.07
C ARG A 227 -24.50 -14.85 2.56
N ARG A 228 -25.38 -14.16 1.89
CA ARG A 228 -26.82 -14.36 2.06
C ARG A 228 -27.28 -15.64 1.41
#